data_d5e884efd3c480e23463db6fe7633c9e
#
_entry.id   d5e884efd3c480e23463db6fe7633c9e
#
_cell.length_a   1.000
_cell.length_b   1.000
_cell.length_c   1.000
_cell.angle_alpha   90.00
_cell.angle_beta   90.00
_cell.angle_gamma   90.00
#
_symmetry.space_group_name_H-M   'P 1'
#
loop_
_entity.id
_entity.type
_entity.pdbx_description
1 polymer ?
#
loop_
_entity_poly.entity_id
_entity_poly.type
_entity_poly.pdbx_seq_one_letter_code
_entity_poly.pdbx_strand_id
1 'polypeptide(L)'
;LLLATEIGMASVLVLLFNFAKIVWRNRQTVAMAKLTALAYARNERHDWLSRRRERSLVRQLSAARDAYILTLTGHDTFVDARSPLREALKTAYEIRVMLVNPVGKGLRRRIDSLPPEITLLSFHKEIEASIAYLAELRKAGKKVTLKFYEDEPFWKVVVFGDHVWVQHFHTG
;
A
#
# COMPACT_ATOMS: atom_id res chain seq x y z
N LEU A 1 -52.34 5.57 -14.61
CA LEU A 1 -51.73 4.62 -13.65
C LEU A 1 -50.81 3.63 -14.36
N LEU A 2 -51.16 2.99 -15.46
CA LEU A 2 -50.36 2.01 -16.21
C LEU A 2 -48.99 2.57 -16.67
N LEU A 3 -48.95 3.80 -17.22
CA LEU A 3 -47.70 4.43 -17.68
C LEU A 3 -46.69 4.68 -16.53
N ALA A 4 -47.16 5.01 -15.35
CA ALA A 4 -46.29 5.24 -14.17
C ALA A 4 -45.65 3.95 -13.65
N THR A 5 -46.37 2.82 -13.73
CA THR A 5 -45.83 1.51 -13.35
C THR A 5 -44.80 0.98 -14.34
N GLU A 6 -44.99 1.23 -15.65
CA GLU A 6 -44.03 0.84 -16.68
C GLU A 6 -42.72 1.62 -16.57
N ILE A 7 -42.77 2.93 -16.32
CA ILE A 7 -41.56 3.77 -16.11
C ILE A 7 -40.83 3.33 -14.83
N GLY A 8 -41.55 3.04 -13.76
CA GLY A 8 -40.99 2.53 -12.52
C GLY A 8 -40.26 1.19 -12.71
N MET A 9 -40.89 0.23 -13.42
CA MET A 9 -40.26 -1.07 -13.70
C MET A 9 -39.02 -0.94 -14.60
N ALA A 10 -39.09 -0.11 -15.64
CA ALA A 10 -37.92 0.13 -16.50
C ALA A 10 -36.75 0.73 -15.73
N SER A 11 -37.01 1.68 -14.84
CA SER A 11 -35.99 2.29 -14.00
C SER A 11 -35.32 1.29 -13.03
N VAL A 12 -36.10 0.41 -12.42
CA VAL A 12 -35.59 -0.65 -11.54
C VAL A 12 -34.75 -1.65 -12.33
N LEU A 13 -35.17 -2.04 -13.53
CA LEU A 13 -34.41 -2.95 -14.40
C LEU A 13 -33.07 -2.34 -14.82
N VAL A 14 -33.02 -1.04 -15.16
CA VAL A 14 -31.78 -0.34 -15.49
C VAL A 14 -30.86 -0.28 -14.29
N LEU A 15 -31.35 0.00 -13.08
CA LEU A 15 -30.57 0.00 -11.86
C LEU A 15 -29.99 -1.38 -11.53
N LEU A 16 -30.82 -2.43 -11.66
CA LEU A 16 -30.37 -3.81 -11.44
C LEU A 16 -29.33 -4.24 -12.47
N PHE A 17 -29.49 -3.85 -13.73
CA PHE A 17 -28.53 -4.16 -14.78
C PHE A 17 -27.18 -3.43 -14.55
N ASN A 18 -27.22 -2.15 -14.18
CA ASN A 18 -26.02 -1.40 -13.83
C ASN A 18 -25.34 -1.98 -12.57
N PHE A 19 -26.10 -2.36 -11.57
CA PHE A 19 -25.58 -3.02 -10.37
C PHE A 19 -24.92 -4.37 -10.71
N ALA A 20 -25.60 -5.20 -11.50
CA ALA A 20 -25.05 -6.48 -11.96
C ALA A 20 -23.75 -6.29 -12.76
N LYS A 21 -23.71 -5.29 -13.64
CA LYS A 21 -22.52 -4.93 -14.43
C LYS A 21 -21.35 -4.49 -13.54
N ILE A 22 -21.62 -3.69 -12.50
CA ILE A 22 -20.62 -3.26 -11.53
C ILE A 22 -20.09 -4.45 -10.74
N VAL A 23 -20.98 -5.31 -10.24
CA VAL A 23 -20.61 -6.52 -9.49
C VAL A 23 -19.81 -7.48 -10.36
N TRP A 24 -20.22 -7.67 -11.62
CA TRP A 24 -19.52 -8.56 -12.56
C TRP A 24 -18.11 -8.01 -12.91
N ARG A 25 -18.01 -6.71 -13.17
CA ARG A 25 -16.72 -6.04 -13.42
C ARG A 25 -15.79 -6.12 -12.20
N ASN A 26 -16.33 -5.92 -11.00
CA ASN A 26 -15.58 -6.09 -9.76
C ASN A 26 -15.12 -7.55 -9.56
N ARG A 27 -15.96 -8.54 -9.89
CA ARG A 27 -15.57 -9.96 -9.83
C ARG A 27 -14.45 -10.30 -10.82
N GLN A 28 -14.50 -9.76 -12.03
CA GLN A 28 -13.44 -9.94 -13.01
C GLN A 28 -12.14 -9.29 -12.57
N THR A 29 -12.21 -8.06 -12.04
CA THR A 29 -11.02 -7.36 -11.51
C THR A 29 -10.40 -8.12 -10.33
N VAL A 30 -11.24 -8.65 -9.41
CA VAL A 30 -10.78 -9.46 -8.28
C VAL A 30 -10.23 -10.83 -8.76
N ALA A 31 -10.84 -11.44 -9.79
CA ALA A 31 -10.34 -12.69 -10.37
C ALA A 31 -9.00 -12.48 -11.09
N MET A 32 -8.86 -11.40 -11.86
CA MET A 32 -7.59 -11.01 -12.49
C MET A 32 -6.52 -10.69 -11.45
N ALA A 33 -6.88 -9.95 -10.39
CA ALA A 33 -5.98 -9.66 -9.28
C ALA A 33 -5.52 -10.93 -8.53
N LYS A 34 -6.40 -11.92 -8.39
CA LYS A 34 -6.05 -13.23 -7.82
C LYS A 34 -5.14 -14.06 -8.73
N LEU A 35 -5.37 -14.01 -10.05
CA LEU A 35 -4.58 -14.74 -11.04
C LEU A 35 -3.19 -14.14 -11.25
N THR A 36 -3.06 -12.81 -11.08
CA THR A 36 -1.80 -12.11 -11.27
C THR A 36 -1.05 -11.85 -9.97
N ALA A 37 -1.61 -12.27 -8.82
CA ALA A 37 -1.14 -11.90 -7.47
C ALA A 37 -0.94 -10.37 -7.30
N LEU A 38 -1.55 -9.58 -8.17
CA LEU A 38 -1.42 -8.13 -8.25
C LEU A 38 -2.67 -7.46 -7.70
N ALA A 39 -2.52 -6.70 -6.67
CA ALA A 39 -3.43 -5.73 -6.09
C ALA A 39 -4.38 -6.23 -4.99
N TYR A 40 -4.03 -5.86 -3.80
CA TYR A 40 -4.97 -5.66 -2.71
C TYR A 40 -5.24 -4.15 -2.56
N ALA A 41 -6.39 -3.67 -3.10
CA ALA A 41 -6.80 -2.29 -2.89
C ALA A 41 -7.51 -2.17 -1.53
N ARG A 42 -6.91 -1.45 -0.59
CA ARG A 42 -7.51 -1.12 0.71
C ARG A 42 -8.26 0.21 0.60
N ASN A 43 -9.56 0.19 0.94
CA ASN A 43 -10.32 1.40 1.18
C ASN A 43 -10.26 1.70 2.69
N GLU A 44 -9.84 2.90 3.09
CA GLU A 44 -9.57 3.29 4.49
C GLU A 44 -10.80 3.43 5.39
N ARG A 45 -11.92 2.79 5.07
CA ARG A 45 -13.05 2.75 6.00
C ARG A 45 -12.72 1.79 7.16
N HIS A 46 -12.51 2.37 8.33
CA HIS A 46 -12.34 1.66 9.61
C HIS A 46 -13.61 0.87 9.96
N ASP A 47 -13.67 -0.37 9.49
CA ASP A 47 -14.73 -1.29 9.87
C ASP A 47 -14.16 -2.42 10.76
N TRP A 48 -14.93 -2.90 11.75
CA TRP A 48 -14.52 -3.97 12.65
C TRP A 48 -14.12 -5.26 11.94
N LEU A 49 -14.69 -5.52 10.76
CA LEU A 49 -14.30 -6.62 9.86
C LEU A 49 -12.87 -6.46 9.31
N SER A 50 -12.36 -5.24 9.21
CA SER A 50 -10.99 -4.99 8.75
C SER A 50 -9.96 -5.51 9.75
N ARG A 51 -10.21 -5.39 11.07
CA ARG A 51 -9.31 -5.90 12.13
C ARG A 51 -9.16 -7.42 12.10
N ARG A 52 -10.23 -8.15 11.76
CA ARG A 52 -10.18 -9.61 11.62
C ARG A 52 -9.40 -10.04 10.37
N ARG A 53 -9.52 -9.29 9.29
CA ARG A 53 -8.73 -9.45 8.07
C ARG A 53 -7.26 -9.09 8.28
N GLU A 54 -6.96 -8.04 9.05
CA GLU A 54 -5.58 -7.66 9.39
C GLU A 54 -4.84 -8.77 10.12
N ARG A 55 -5.45 -9.43 11.09
CA ARG A 55 -4.83 -10.58 11.79
C ARG A 55 -4.57 -11.76 10.86
N SER A 56 -5.47 -12.00 9.90
CA SER A 56 -5.27 -13.02 8.86
C SER A 56 -4.13 -12.61 7.91
N LEU A 57 -4.07 -11.33 7.52
CA LEU A 57 -3.04 -10.79 6.66
C LEU A 57 -1.66 -10.87 7.31
N VAL A 58 -1.53 -10.45 8.57
CA VAL A 58 -0.27 -10.55 9.32
C VAL A 58 0.23 -11.99 9.39
N ARG A 59 -0.65 -12.97 9.62
CA ARG A 59 -0.26 -14.39 9.60
C ARG A 59 0.24 -14.85 8.24
N GLN A 60 -0.43 -14.43 7.16
CA GLN A 60 -0.02 -14.77 5.80
C GLN A 60 1.32 -14.11 5.46
N LEU A 61 1.50 -12.84 5.80
CA LEU A 61 2.74 -12.11 5.60
C LEU A 61 3.89 -12.69 6.45
N SER A 62 3.60 -13.16 7.67
CA SER A 62 4.60 -13.77 8.56
C SER A 62 5.15 -15.11 8.05
N ALA A 63 4.51 -15.74 7.08
CA ALA A 63 5.01 -16.94 6.41
C ALA A 63 6.00 -16.61 5.27
N ALA A 64 6.04 -15.38 4.80
CA ALA A 64 6.91 -14.96 3.71
C ALA A 64 8.36 -14.79 4.20
N ARG A 65 9.30 -15.35 3.45
CA ARG A 65 10.74 -15.23 3.73
C ARG A 65 11.34 -13.95 3.17
N ASP A 66 10.76 -13.43 2.10
CA ASP A 66 11.30 -12.32 1.32
C ASP A 66 10.36 -11.13 1.31
N ALA A 67 10.91 -9.93 1.47
CA ALA A 67 10.19 -8.68 1.39
C ALA A 67 10.89 -7.72 0.42
N TYR A 68 10.14 -7.16 -0.53
CA TYR A 68 10.60 -6.12 -1.44
C TYR A 68 9.74 -4.89 -1.23
N ILE A 69 10.34 -3.77 -0.91
CA ILE A 69 9.63 -2.54 -0.54
C ILE A 69 10.21 -1.37 -1.31
N LEU A 70 9.37 -0.74 -2.14
CA LEU A 70 9.62 0.55 -2.76
C LEU A 70 8.70 1.56 -2.07
N THR A 71 9.25 2.61 -1.48
CA THR A 71 8.45 3.62 -0.77
C THR A 71 9.16 4.97 -0.74
N LEU A 72 8.45 6.01 -0.33
CA LEU A 72 8.98 7.36 -0.18
C LEU A 72 9.98 7.42 0.98
N THR A 73 9.51 7.50 2.21
CA THR A 73 10.33 7.55 3.42
C THR A 73 10.38 6.22 4.17
N GLY A 74 9.36 5.39 4.00
CA GLY A 74 9.20 4.12 4.71
C GLY A 74 8.74 4.25 6.15
N HIS A 75 8.52 5.46 6.66
CA HIS A 75 8.16 5.70 8.07
C HIS A 75 6.90 4.94 8.49
N ASP A 76 5.85 4.99 7.68
CA ASP A 76 4.59 4.27 7.89
C ASP A 76 4.72 2.74 7.84
N THR A 77 5.80 2.24 7.27
CA THR A 77 6.09 0.82 7.12
C THR A 77 7.00 0.29 8.23
N PHE A 78 8.04 1.05 8.56
CA PHE A 78 9.13 0.61 9.43
C PHE A 78 9.03 1.17 10.85
N VAL A 79 8.58 2.43 10.99
CA VAL A 79 8.64 3.18 12.26
C VAL A 79 7.28 3.17 12.97
N ASP A 80 6.17 3.32 12.25
CA ASP A 80 4.84 3.27 12.87
C ASP A 80 4.62 1.93 13.57
N ALA A 81 4.45 1.98 14.89
CA ALA A 81 4.21 0.80 15.71
C ALA A 81 2.90 0.05 15.36
N ARG A 82 1.96 0.75 14.71
CA ARG A 82 0.68 0.16 14.27
C ARG A 82 0.77 -0.50 12.89
N SER A 83 1.91 -0.39 12.21
CA SER A 83 2.08 -0.97 10.88
C SER A 83 2.08 -2.50 10.94
N PRO A 84 1.16 -3.20 10.25
CA PRO A 84 1.16 -4.64 10.17
C PRO A 84 2.40 -5.18 9.44
N LEU A 85 3.00 -4.38 8.55
CA LEU A 85 4.21 -4.73 7.83
C LEU A 85 5.43 -4.77 8.76
N ARG A 86 5.48 -3.91 9.77
CA ARG A 86 6.57 -3.90 10.75
C ARG A 86 6.71 -5.23 11.48
N GLU A 87 5.58 -5.83 11.90
CA GLU A 87 5.58 -7.14 12.54
C GLU A 87 5.98 -8.26 11.56
N ALA A 88 5.49 -8.20 10.33
CA ALA A 88 5.84 -9.17 9.31
C ALA A 88 7.33 -9.12 8.94
N LEU A 89 7.95 -7.95 8.95
CA LEU A 89 9.39 -7.77 8.69
C LEU A 89 10.28 -8.47 9.74
N LYS A 90 9.79 -8.63 10.97
CA LYS A 90 10.53 -9.36 12.01
C LYS A 90 10.67 -10.86 11.68
N THR A 91 9.76 -11.41 10.89
CA THR A 91 9.80 -12.83 10.46
C THR A 91 10.50 -13.03 9.13
N ALA A 92 10.53 -12.04 8.25
CA ALA A 92 11.23 -12.08 6.97
C ALA A 92 12.74 -12.27 7.18
N TYR A 93 13.37 -13.02 6.28
CA TYR A 93 14.82 -13.24 6.27
C TYR A 93 15.54 -12.27 5.33
N GLU A 94 15.07 -12.16 4.10
CA GLU A 94 15.63 -11.25 3.09
C GLU A 94 14.71 -10.04 2.91
N ILE A 95 15.24 -8.85 3.10
CA ILE A 95 14.52 -7.59 3.04
C ILE A 95 15.24 -6.66 2.08
N ARG A 96 14.62 -6.34 0.95
CA ARG A 96 15.15 -5.41 -0.05
C ARG A 96 14.29 -4.17 -0.07
N VAL A 97 14.91 -3.03 0.18
CA VAL A 97 14.21 -1.74 0.30
C VAL A 97 14.79 -0.74 -0.67
N MET A 98 13.90 0.02 -1.30
CA MET A 98 14.23 1.21 -2.06
C MET A 98 13.51 2.41 -1.46
N LEU A 99 14.27 3.40 -0.99
CA LEU A 99 13.78 4.69 -0.50
C LEU A 99 14.12 5.78 -1.50
N VAL A 100 13.40 6.90 -1.45
CA VAL A 100 13.80 8.07 -2.23
C VAL A 100 15.15 8.56 -1.74
N ASN A 101 15.99 9.04 -2.67
CA ASN A 101 17.24 9.67 -2.29
C ASN A 101 16.99 10.97 -1.49
N PRO A 102 17.43 11.06 -0.22
CA PRO A 102 17.14 12.22 0.62
C PRO A 102 17.71 13.54 0.09
N VAL A 103 18.77 13.47 -0.72
CA VAL A 103 19.39 14.66 -1.37
C VAL A 103 19.01 14.77 -2.84
N GLY A 104 18.22 13.87 -3.37
CA GLY A 104 17.84 13.76 -4.78
C GLY A 104 16.84 14.82 -5.23
N LYS A 105 16.81 15.06 -6.55
CA LYS A 105 15.85 15.98 -7.18
C LYS A 105 14.41 15.49 -7.08
N GLY A 106 14.20 14.16 -7.04
CA GLY A 106 12.87 13.54 -6.93
C GLY A 106 12.18 13.93 -5.63
N LEU A 107 12.90 13.85 -4.50
CA LEU A 107 12.34 14.26 -3.21
C LEU A 107 11.99 15.76 -3.20
N ARG A 108 12.84 16.62 -3.75
CA ARG A 108 12.57 18.06 -3.80
C ARG A 108 11.31 18.37 -4.59
N ARG A 109 11.17 17.82 -5.82
CA ARG A 109 9.95 17.97 -6.61
C ARG A 109 8.70 17.49 -5.87
N ARG A 110 8.81 16.39 -5.13
CA ARG A 110 7.71 15.89 -4.34
C ARG A 110 7.29 16.87 -3.26
N ILE A 111 8.23 17.46 -2.54
CA ILE A 111 7.96 18.44 -1.49
C ILE A 111 7.32 19.70 -2.05
N ASP A 112 7.79 20.17 -3.21
CA ASP A 112 7.23 21.35 -3.90
C ASP A 112 5.75 21.14 -4.29
N SER A 113 5.29 19.89 -4.41
CA SER A 113 3.89 19.53 -4.71
C SER A 113 3.02 19.29 -3.48
N LEU A 114 3.56 19.43 -2.27
CA LEU A 114 2.86 19.16 -1.01
C LEU A 114 2.53 20.47 -0.27
N PRO A 115 1.60 20.43 0.71
CA PRO A 115 1.30 21.57 1.56
C PRO A 115 2.55 22.11 2.28
N PRO A 116 2.64 23.42 2.52
CA PRO A 116 3.85 24.07 3.05
C PRO A 116 4.24 23.64 4.48
N GLU A 117 3.33 23.00 5.21
CA GLU A 117 3.60 22.41 6.52
C GLU A 117 4.53 21.21 6.45
N ILE A 118 4.62 20.57 5.28
CA ILE A 118 5.48 19.42 5.03
C ILE A 118 6.83 19.91 4.53
N THR A 119 7.85 19.66 5.32
CA THR A 119 9.20 20.21 5.06
C THR A 119 10.18 19.12 4.64
N LEU A 120 11.25 19.53 3.95
CA LEU A 120 12.37 18.64 3.63
C LEU A 120 12.98 18.02 4.89
N LEU A 121 13.04 18.78 5.97
CA LEU A 121 13.57 18.31 7.25
C LEU A 121 12.71 17.18 7.86
N SER A 122 11.39 17.26 7.73
CA SER A 122 10.50 16.17 8.21
C SER A 122 10.74 14.88 7.44
N PHE A 123 10.88 14.95 6.12
CA PHE A 123 11.20 13.78 5.30
C PHE A 123 12.57 13.18 5.61
N HIS A 124 13.60 14.03 5.85
CA HIS A 124 14.91 13.54 6.25
C HIS A 124 14.84 12.77 7.57
N LYS A 125 14.15 13.29 8.58
CA LYS A 125 13.96 12.61 9.88
C LYS A 125 13.24 11.27 9.72
N GLU A 126 12.22 11.21 8.86
CA GLU A 126 11.49 9.96 8.57
C GLU A 126 12.39 8.92 7.89
N ILE A 127 13.19 9.35 6.90
CA ILE A 127 14.13 8.47 6.20
C ILE A 127 15.22 7.97 7.18
N GLU A 128 15.79 8.85 8.00
CA GLU A 128 16.77 8.47 9.02
C GLU A 128 16.22 7.45 10.00
N ALA A 129 15.00 7.64 10.50
CA ALA A 129 14.34 6.70 11.39
C ALA A 129 14.11 5.33 10.72
N SER A 130 13.73 5.33 9.43
CA SER A 130 13.56 4.13 8.64
C SER A 130 14.88 3.39 8.43
N ILE A 131 15.96 4.10 8.13
CA ILE A 131 17.32 3.54 7.99
C ILE A 131 17.78 2.93 9.32
N ALA A 132 17.56 3.62 10.44
CA ALA A 132 17.89 3.12 11.76
C ALA A 132 17.20 1.79 12.06
N TYR A 133 15.90 1.68 11.78
CA TYR A 133 15.16 0.43 11.95
C TYR A 133 15.69 -0.70 11.05
N LEU A 134 16.01 -0.41 9.79
CA LEU A 134 16.58 -1.39 8.87
C LEU A 134 17.98 -1.85 9.34
N ALA A 135 18.76 -0.95 9.94
CA ALA A 135 20.04 -1.29 10.54
C ALA A 135 19.88 -2.24 11.75
N GLU A 136 18.85 -2.04 12.57
CA GLU A 136 18.51 -2.95 13.67
C GLU A 136 18.14 -4.34 13.15
N LEU A 137 17.32 -4.44 12.11
CA LEU A 137 16.98 -5.72 11.49
C LEU A 137 18.23 -6.43 10.97
N ARG A 138 19.17 -5.69 10.37
CA ARG A 138 20.44 -6.24 9.91
C ARG A 138 21.29 -6.76 11.06
N LYS A 139 21.37 -6.03 12.17
CA LYS A 139 22.05 -6.47 13.41
C LYS A 139 21.42 -7.72 14.00
N ALA A 140 20.09 -7.87 13.85
CA ALA A 140 19.34 -9.06 14.26
C ALA A 140 19.51 -10.27 13.31
N GLY A 141 20.48 -10.22 12.36
CA GLY A 141 20.83 -11.32 11.47
C GLY A 141 19.98 -11.39 10.19
N LYS A 142 19.18 -10.37 9.89
CA LYS A 142 18.42 -10.31 8.62
C LYS A 142 19.32 -9.88 7.45
N LYS A 143 19.05 -10.44 6.27
CA LYS A 143 19.73 -10.01 5.04
C LYS A 143 19.02 -8.75 4.50
N VAL A 144 19.46 -7.57 4.92
CA VAL A 144 18.88 -6.29 4.52
C VAL A 144 19.73 -5.63 3.43
N THR A 145 19.07 -5.29 2.32
CA THR A 145 19.63 -4.48 1.23
C THR A 145 18.83 -3.19 1.10
N LEU A 146 19.49 -2.05 1.25
CA LEU A 146 18.91 -0.72 1.04
C LEU A 146 19.51 -0.09 -0.21
N LYS A 147 18.66 0.46 -1.08
CA LYS A 147 19.02 1.28 -2.23
C LYS A 147 18.23 2.57 -2.21
N PHE A 148 18.73 3.60 -2.88
CA PHE A 148 18.04 4.86 -3.09
C PHE A 148 17.69 5.01 -4.58
N TYR A 149 16.55 5.65 -4.88
CA TYR A 149 16.14 6.02 -6.23
C TYR A 149 16.02 7.53 -6.37
N GLU A 150 16.21 8.05 -7.59
CA GLU A 150 16.30 9.48 -7.89
C GLU A 150 14.98 10.09 -8.38
N ASP A 151 14.06 9.26 -8.86
CA ASP A 151 12.82 9.73 -9.46
C ASP A 151 11.84 10.25 -8.41
N GLU A 152 10.88 11.05 -8.86
CA GLU A 152 9.79 11.50 -8.01
C GLU A 152 8.90 10.33 -7.58
N PRO A 153 8.66 10.18 -6.28
CA PRO A 153 7.91 9.04 -5.78
C PRO A 153 6.39 9.23 -5.93
N PHE A 154 5.78 8.40 -6.75
CA PHE A 154 4.32 8.35 -6.90
C PHE A 154 3.69 7.11 -6.30
N TRP A 155 4.46 6.06 -6.10
CA TRP A 155 3.97 4.77 -5.69
C TRP A 155 4.73 4.21 -4.51
N LYS A 156 3.97 3.59 -3.61
CA LYS A 156 4.50 2.63 -2.65
C LYS A 156 4.15 1.23 -3.15
N VAL A 157 5.15 0.38 -3.27
CA VAL A 157 4.98 -1.02 -3.64
C VAL A 157 5.61 -1.88 -2.58
N VAL A 158 4.85 -2.82 -2.05
CA VAL A 158 5.33 -3.79 -1.07
C VAL A 158 5.01 -5.18 -1.59
N VAL A 159 6.02 -6.02 -1.73
CA VAL A 159 5.89 -7.42 -2.10
C VAL A 159 6.36 -8.26 -0.92
N PHE A 160 5.49 -9.14 -0.44
CA PHE A 160 5.76 -10.03 0.67
C PHE A 160 5.34 -11.45 0.30
N GLY A 161 6.30 -12.30 -0.10
CA GLY A 161 5.99 -13.58 -0.69
C GLY A 161 5.06 -13.42 -1.90
N ASP A 162 3.88 -14.04 -1.84
CA ASP A 162 2.87 -13.99 -2.92
C ASP A 162 1.93 -12.78 -2.84
N HIS A 163 2.16 -11.86 -1.88
CA HIS A 163 1.30 -10.70 -1.68
C HIS A 163 1.97 -9.44 -2.21
N VAL A 164 1.22 -8.68 -3.00
CA VAL A 164 1.63 -7.37 -3.51
C VAL A 164 0.69 -6.30 -3.00
N TRP A 165 1.26 -5.24 -2.46
CA TRP A 165 0.55 -4.06 -1.99
C TRP A 165 1.02 -2.86 -2.79
N VAL A 166 0.07 -2.13 -3.38
CA VAL A 166 0.35 -0.92 -4.16
C VAL A 166 -0.49 0.22 -3.61
N GLN A 167 0.17 1.33 -3.30
CA GLN A 167 -0.48 2.55 -2.84
C GLN A 167 0.05 3.72 -3.68
N HIS A 168 -0.85 4.56 -4.17
CA HIS A 168 -0.49 5.81 -4.84
C HIS A 168 -0.36 6.94 -3.82
N PHE A 169 0.72 7.71 -3.94
CA PHE A 169 0.88 8.94 -3.16
C PHE A 169 0.16 10.06 -3.89
N HIS A 170 -0.96 10.53 -3.35
CA HIS A 170 -1.66 11.67 -3.91
C HIS A 170 -0.79 12.92 -3.87
N THR A 171 -0.78 13.67 -4.95
CA THR A 171 -0.43 15.08 -4.95
C THR A 171 -1.61 15.82 -4.34
N GLY A 172 -1.39 16.54 -3.24
CA GLY A 172 -2.43 17.30 -2.53
C GLY A 172 -3.15 18.30 -3.41
#